data_d23975026193b5edaf343acf34230010
#
_entry.id   d23975026193b5edaf343acf34230010
#
_cell.length_a   1.000
_cell.length_b   1.000
_cell.length_c   1.000
_cell.angle_alpha   90.00
_cell.angle_beta   90.00
_cell.angle_gamma   90.00
#
_symmetry.space_group_name_H-M   'P 1'
#
loop_
_entity.id
_entity.type
_entity.pdbx_description
1 polymer ?
#
loop_
_entity_poly.entity_id
_entity_poly.type
_entity_poly.pdbx_seq_one_letter_code
_entity_poly.pdbx_strand_id
1 'polypeptide(L)'
;MSLKLHRYLRRIKYGGPLSPTRQTLHNLHRAHLLAIPFENIDVQLGLVPSLEPDAIFEKLVVRERGGWCFEHNLLFAWAIKQIGLRVDLIGATVNRSRHVEGAPINHLALFVHLDEPYLADVGFGNGFLVPTPLREGTFNDGRFDFKLTCHGKYWRFYNHRENGATYDFSGETTDLETIDAANRSLATTSESPFVQTLVCAQLTEHGMTTLTNAALRVYSPAHMNEESASSHESFERILRENFTLTIDRSEALWTRVADQHKRWLRKRIRGF
;
A
#
# COMPACT_ATOMS: atom_id res chain seq x y z
N MET A 1 11.12 23.46 -10.23
CA MET A 1 10.86 22.21 -9.46
C MET A 1 11.22 22.49 -8.00
N SER A 2 10.33 22.16 -7.05
CA SER A 2 10.61 22.39 -5.62
C SER A 2 11.66 21.39 -5.09
N LEU A 3 12.39 21.80 -4.03
CA LEU A 3 13.38 20.92 -3.38
C LEU A 3 12.74 19.64 -2.83
N LYS A 4 11.52 19.73 -2.29
CA LYS A 4 10.77 18.54 -1.82
C LYS A 4 10.49 17.56 -2.96
N LEU A 5 10.02 18.04 -4.13
CA LEU A 5 9.77 17.18 -5.28
C LEU A 5 11.06 16.49 -5.74
N HIS A 6 12.18 17.23 -5.81
CA HIS A 6 13.48 16.64 -6.17
C HIS A 6 13.89 15.51 -5.20
N ARG A 7 13.72 15.71 -3.89
CA ARG A 7 14.03 14.67 -2.89
C ARG A 7 13.13 13.44 -3.03
N TYR A 8 11.82 13.64 -3.29
CA TYR A 8 10.89 12.53 -3.55
C TYR A 8 11.31 11.73 -4.80
N LEU A 9 11.59 12.40 -5.92
CA LEU A 9 12.02 11.74 -7.16
C LEU A 9 13.31 10.94 -6.97
N ARG A 10 14.26 11.46 -6.17
CA ARG A 10 15.48 10.74 -5.80
C ARG A 10 15.15 9.51 -4.94
N ARG A 11 14.24 9.62 -3.95
CA ARG A 11 13.80 8.50 -3.11
C ARG A 11 13.24 7.35 -3.93
N ILE A 12 12.43 7.66 -4.97
CA ILE A 12 11.86 6.66 -5.87
C ILE A 12 12.77 6.33 -7.07
N LYS A 13 13.99 6.87 -7.11
CA LYS A 13 14.97 6.64 -8.20
C LYS A 13 14.44 7.01 -9.58
N TYR A 14 13.62 8.04 -9.67
CA TYR A 14 13.02 8.49 -10.92
C TYR A 14 13.77 9.69 -11.53
N GLY A 15 14.29 9.52 -12.74
CA GLY A 15 15.01 10.55 -13.51
C GLY A 15 14.36 10.87 -14.87
N GLY A 16 13.13 10.43 -15.11
CA GLY A 16 12.42 10.64 -16.37
C GLY A 16 11.75 12.02 -16.50
N PRO A 17 11.02 12.25 -17.60
CA PRO A 17 10.28 13.48 -17.84
C PRO A 17 9.22 13.76 -16.76
N LEU A 18 8.91 15.05 -16.55
CA LEU A 18 7.90 15.50 -15.58
C LEU A 18 6.69 16.18 -16.25
N SER A 19 6.51 15.99 -17.56
CA SER A 19 5.29 16.46 -18.24
C SER A 19 4.06 15.69 -17.72
N PRO A 20 2.88 16.36 -17.58
CA PRO A 20 1.66 15.72 -17.06
C PRO A 20 1.02 14.80 -18.10
N THR A 21 1.65 13.67 -18.38
CA THR A 21 1.23 12.69 -19.38
C THR A 21 0.94 11.33 -18.75
N ARG A 22 0.20 10.48 -19.45
CA ARG A 22 -0.04 9.09 -19.08
C ARG A 22 1.28 8.35 -18.82
N GLN A 23 2.27 8.51 -19.69
CA GLN A 23 3.57 7.84 -19.55
C GLN A 23 4.29 8.26 -18.27
N THR A 24 4.26 9.55 -17.94
CA THR A 24 4.84 10.06 -16.70
C THR A 24 4.12 9.50 -15.46
N LEU A 25 2.78 9.47 -15.50
CA LEU A 25 1.98 8.87 -14.43
C LEU A 25 2.34 7.38 -14.22
N HIS A 26 2.41 6.59 -15.28
CA HIS A 26 2.79 5.17 -15.22
C HIS A 26 4.18 4.98 -14.62
N ASN A 27 5.15 5.75 -15.10
CA ASN A 27 6.54 5.63 -14.65
C ASN A 27 6.72 6.03 -13.18
N LEU A 28 6.06 7.11 -12.74
CA LEU A 28 6.11 7.55 -11.33
C LEU A 28 5.42 6.57 -10.40
N HIS A 29 4.26 6.05 -10.77
CA HIS A 29 3.52 5.06 -10.00
C HIS A 29 4.36 3.79 -9.80
N ARG A 30 4.92 3.26 -10.90
CA ARG A 30 5.81 2.11 -10.85
C ARG A 30 7.05 2.38 -10.00
N ALA A 31 7.72 3.51 -10.18
CA ALA A 31 8.91 3.87 -9.44
C ALA A 31 8.63 4.00 -7.93
N HIS A 32 7.48 4.58 -7.56
CA HIS A 32 7.05 4.68 -6.17
C HIS A 32 6.90 3.30 -5.52
N LEU A 33 6.14 2.40 -6.16
CA LEU A 33 5.86 1.06 -5.66
C LEU A 33 7.10 0.16 -5.56
N LEU A 34 8.06 0.33 -6.47
CA LEU A 34 9.31 -0.42 -6.45
C LEU A 34 10.32 0.10 -5.42
N ALA A 35 10.16 1.34 -4.95
CA ALA A 35 11.13 1.98 -4.07
C ALA A 35 10.66 2.10 -2.60
N ILE A 36 9.36 2.23 -2.35
CA ILE A 36 8.83 2.49 -1.01
C ILE A 36 7.97 1.30 -0.58
N PRO A 37 8.35 0.55 0.47
CA PRO A 37 7.58 -0.59 0.94
C PRO A 37 6.30 -0.14 1.64
N PHE A 38 5.22 -0.92 1.49
CA PHE A 38 4.07 -0.85 2.39
C PHE A 38 4.47 -1.42 3.76
N GLU A 39 4.10 -0.75 4.86
CA GLU A 39 4.30 -1.28 6.20
C GLU A 39 3.33 -0.64 7.22
N ASN A 40 2.96 -1.39 8.25
CA ASN A 40 2.14 -0.91 9.37
C ASN A 40 2.90 -0.93 10.71
N ILE A 41 4.22 -0.76 10.68
CA ILE A 41 5.09 -0.88 11.86
C ILE A 41 4.72 0.13 12.95
N ASP A 42 4.37 1.37 12.58
CA ASP A 42 3.96 2.37 13.56
C ASP A 42 2.72 1.90 14.34
N VAL A 43 1.73 1.32 13.67
CA VAL A 43 0.54 0.72 14.30
C VAL A 43 0.95 -0.43 15.23
N GLN A 44 1.89 -1.27 14.81
CA GLN A 44 2.42 -2.36 15.64
C GLN A 44 3.18 -1.85 16.87
N LEU A 45 3.74 -0.65 16.80
CA LEU A 45 4.38 0.03 17.93
C LEU A 45 3.39 0.86 18.77
N GLY A 46 2.07 0.80 18.47
CA GLY A 46 1.02 1.50 19.19
C GLY A 46 0.90 2.98 18.82
N LEU A 47 1.42 3.38 17.66
CA LEU A 47 1.36 4.74 17.15
C LEU A 47 0.27 4.86 16.08
N VAL A 48 -0.41 6.01 16.04
CA VAL A 48 -1.28 6.38 14.91
C VAL A 48 -0.42 7.13 13.90
N PRO A 49 -0.28 6.63 12.65
CA PRO A 49 0.46 7.35 11.61
C PRO A 49 -0.14 8.74 11.38
N SER A 50 0.70 9.76 11.34
CA SER A 50 0.27 11.13 11.04
C SER A 50 -0.01 11.28 9.55
N LEU A 51 -1.13 11.91 9.19
CA LEU A 51 -1.47 12.24 7.80
C LEU A 51 -1.07 13.67 7.41
N GLU A 52 -0.40 14.40 8.31
CA GLU A 52 0.15 15.71 7.98
C GLU A 52 1.20 15.58 6.86
N PRO A 53 1.14 16.42 5.80
CA PRO A 53 2.00 16.28 4.62
C PRO A 53 3.50 16.29 4.94
N ASP A 54 3.92 17.09 5.91
CA ASP A 54 5.34 17.17 6.31
C ASP A 54 5.77 15.93 7.10
N ALA A 55 4.89 15.35 7.92
CA ALA A 55 5.17 14.13 8.67
C ALA A 55 5.27 12.91 7.72
N ILE A 56 4.36 12.80 6.74
CA ILE A 56 4.43 11.77 5.70
C ILE A 56 5.73 11.90 4.91
N PHE A 57 6.07 13.12 4.48
CA PHE A 57 7.29 13.37 3.72
C PHE A 57 8.54 13.03 4.52
N GLU A 58 8.60 13.44 5.78
CA GLU A 58 9.71 13.11 6.68
C GLU A 58 9.88 11.60 6.82
N LYS A 59 8.80 10.87 7.07
CA LYS A 59 8.84 9.42 7.25
C LYS A 59 9.24 8.69 5.96
N LEU A 60 8.53 8.88 4.85
CA LEU A 60 8.68 8.07 3.64
C LEU A 60 9.86 8.50 2.77
N VAL A 61 10.23 9.79 2.79
CA VAL A 61 11.26 10.35 1.90
C VAL A 61 12.56 10.63 2.61
N VAL A 62 12.54 11.24 3.81
CA VAL A 62 13.76 11.65 4.52
C VAL A 62 14.34 10.51 5.32
N ARG A 63 13.50 9.83 6.12
CA ARG A 63 13.90 8.68 6.95
C ARG A 63 13.87 7.36 6.18
N GLU A 64 13.51 7.39 4.92
CA GLU A 64 13.43 6.24 4.00
C GLU A 64 12.63 5.05 4.53
N ARG A 65 11.66 5.32 5.43
CA ARG A 65 10.69 4.36 5.91
C ARG A 65 9.66 4.01 4.82
N GLY A 66 8.84 3.01 5.08
CA GLY A 66 7.59 2.76 4.38
C GLY A 66 6.41 3.48 5.03
N GLY A 67 5.23 3.12 4.59
CA GLY A 67 3.96 3.56 5.15
C GLY A 67 2.82 2.65 4.76
N TRP A 68 1.60 2.99 5.13
CA TRP A 68 0.41 2.26 4.70
C TRP A 68 -0.44 3.05 3.70
N CYS A 69 -1.61 2.55 3.33
CA CYS A 69 -2.40 3.05 2.20
C CYS A 69 -2.61 4.57 2.19
N PHE A 70 -2.94 5.17 3.35
CA PHE A 70 -3.20 6.60 3.42
C PHE A 70 -1.92 7.42 3.19
N GLU A 71 -0.81 7.08 3.85
CA GLU A 71 0.46 7.80 3.70
C GLU A 71 0.99 7.71 2.27
N HIS A 72 0.98 6.52 1.67
CA HIS A 72 1.44 6.30 0.30
C HIS A 72 0.64 7.13 -0.71
N ASN A 73 -0.69 6.99 -0.70
CA ASN A 73 -1.53 7.65 -1.69
C ASN A 73 -1.57 9.17 -1.50
N LEU A 74 -1.51 9.68 -0.25
CA LEU A 74 -1.39 11.13 -0.01
C LEU A 74 -0.06 11.68 -0.50
N LEU A 75 1.07 11.00 -0.26
CA LEU A 75 2.38 11.40 -0.77
C LEU A 75 2.41 11.40 -2.31
N PHE A 76 1.86 10.36 -2.92
CA PHE A 76 1.82 10.23 -4.38
C PHE A 76 0.90 11.30 -5.00
N ALA A 77 -0.28 11.52 -4.44
CA ALA A 77 -1.20 12.59 -4.86
C ALA A 77 -0.52 13.97 -4.81
N TRP A 78 0.20 14.27 -3.71
CA TRP A 78 1.00 15.48 -3.62
C TRP A 78 2.04 15.57 -4.75
N ALA A 79 2.81 14.51 -4.98
CA ALA A 79 3.88 14.50 -5.97
C ALA A 79 3.37 14.72 -7.40
N ILE A 80 2.29 14.04 -7.80
CA ILE A 80 1.73 14.17 -9.16
C ILE A 80 1.02 15.52 -9.36
N LYS A 81 0.44 16.11 -8.30
CA LYS A 81 -0.06 17.51 -8.36
C LYS A 81 1.07 18.51 -8.64
N GLN A 82 2.28 18.31 -8.09
CA GLN A 82 3.43 19.17 -8.33
C GLN A 82 3.89 19.19 -9.79
N ILE A 83 3.58 18.17 -10.58
CA ILE A 83 3.89 18.10 -12.01
C ILE A 83 2.70 18.47 -12.90
N GLY A 84 1.59 18.96 -12.31
CA GLY A 84 0.43 19.47 -13.04
C GLY A 84 -0.66 18.44 -13.36
N LEU A 85 -0.60 17.23 -12.80
CA LEU A 85 -1.71 16.27 -12.91
C LEU A 85 -2.83 16.62 -11.92
N ARG A 86 -4.08 16.58 -12.39
CA ARG A 86 -5.25 16.69 -11.52
C ARG A 86 -5.56 15.33 -10.92
N VAL A 87 -5.75 15.29 -9.60
CA VAL A 87 -6.02 14.04 -8.86
C VAL A 87 -7.05 14.27 -7.77
N ASP A 88 -7.98 13.33 -7.67
CA ASP A 88 -9.00 13.26 -6.63
C ASP A 88 -8.70 12.10 -5.67
N LEU A 89 -9.02 12.31 -4.39
CA LEU A 89 -8.91 11.31 -3.33
C LEU A 89 -10.20 10.49 -3.30
N ILE A 90 -10.09 9.17 -3.39
CA ILE A 90 -11.23 8.25 -3.48
C ILE A 90 -11.20 7.30 -2.29
N GLY A 91 -12.25 7.40 -1.46
CA GLY A 91 -12.44 6.45 -0.37
C GLY A 91 -12.85 5.08 -0.89
N ALA A 92 -12.19 4.04 -0.40
CA ALA A 92 -12.47 2.66 -0.78
C ALA A 92 -12.68 1.76 0.44
N THR A 93 -13.35 0.62 0.24
CA THR A 93 -13.60 -0.38 1.29
C THR A 93 -13.12 -1.75 0.85
N VAL A 94 -12.11 -2.29 1.56
CA VAL A 94 -11.47 -3.58 1.29
C VAL A 94 -12.28 -4.74 1.89
N ASN A 95 -12.19 -5.91 1.24
CA ASN A 95 -12.71 -7.21 1.72
C ASN A 95 -14.24 -7.29 1.92
N ARG A 96 -15.02 -6.78 0.97
CA ARG A 96 -16.46 -6.95 0.99
C ARG A 96 -16.95 -8.00 -0.01
N SER A 97 -17.87 -8.84 0.44
CA SER A 97 -18.55 -9.79 -0.45
C SER A 97 -19.47 -9.08 -1.45
N ARG A 98 -20.02 -7.94 -1.06
CA ARG A 98 -20.85 -7.06 -1.90
C ARG A 98 -20.69 -5.60 -1.47
N HIS A 99 -20.96 -4.68 -2.40
CA HIS A 99 -21.00 -3.26 -2.05
C HIS A 99 -22.13 -2.98 -1.04
N VAL A 100 -21.83 -2.10 -0.07
CA VAL A 100 -22.82 -1.60 0.90
C VAL A 100 -22.70 -0.08 0.93
N GLU A 101 -23.77 0.61 0.58
CA GLU A 101 -23.83 2.07 0.62
C GLU A 101 -23.60 2.58 2.05
N GLY A 102 -22.89 3.71 2.19
CA GLY A 102 -22.52 4.26 3.50
C GLY A 102 -21.51 3.44 4.30
N ALA A 103 -20.89 2.45 3.68
CA ALA A 103 -19.86 1.68 4.33
C ALA A 103 -18.65 2.54 4.69
N PRO A 104 -18.08 2.42 5.92
CA PRO A 104 -16.89 3.18 6.29
C PRO A 104 -15.72 2.81 5.37
N ILE A 105 -14.99 3.84 4.93
CA ILE A 105 -13.76 3.62 4.16
C ILE A 105 -12.69 3.00 5.07
N ASN A 106 -11.85 2.16 4.49
CA ASN A 106 -10.66 1.59 5.15
C ASN A 106 -9.46 1.53 4.21
N HIS A 107 -9.56 2.19 3.06
CA HIS A 107 -8.52 2.32 2.07
C HIS A 107 -8.68 3.65 1.31
N LEU A 108 -7.59 4.15 0.76
CA LEU A 108 -7.53 5.33 -0.09
C LEU A 108 -6.99 4.92 -1.46
N ALA A 109 -7.70 5.28 -2.52
CA ALA A 109 -7.23 5.20 -3.90
C ALA A 109 -7.27 6.60 -4.54
N LEU A 110 -6.81 6.72 -5.79
CA LEU A 110 -6.72 7.99 -6.49
C LEU A 110 -7.37 7.91 -7.86
N PHE A 111 -8.13 8.94 -8.24
CA PHE A 111 -8.47 9.18 -9.64
C PHE A 111 -7.57 10.25 -10.21
N VAL A 112 -6.84 9.91 -11.27
CA VAL A 112 -6.00 10.86 -12.01
C VAL A 112 -6.67 11.20 -13.32
N HIS A 113 -6.91 12.50 -13.54
CA HIS A 113 -7.59 13.01 -14.72
C HIS A 113 -6.58 13.26 -15.85
N LEU A 114 -6.71 12.50 -16.91
CA LEU A 114 -6.04 12.66 -18.20
C LEU A 114 -7.14 12.81 -19.27
N ASP A 115 -6.94 12.28 -20.48
CA ASP A 115 -7.98 12.23 -21.52
C ASP A 115 -9.21 11.43 -21.04
N GLU A 116 -9.00 10.47 -20.16
CA GLU A 116 -9.98 9.73 -19.38
C GLU A 116 -9.49 9.57 -17.93
N PRO A 117 -10.37 9.24 -16.98
CA PRO A 117 -9.94 8.98 -15.60
C PRO A 117 -9.13 7.68 -15.48
N TYR A 118 -8.07 7.71 -14.69
CA TYR A 118 -7.25 6.57 -14.33
C TYR A 118 -7.39 6.26 -12.85
N LEU A 119 -7.56 4.97 -12.52
CA LEU A 119 -7.35 4.47 -11.17
C LEU A 119 -5.85 4.34 -10.93
N ALA A 120 -5.34 5.03 -9.93
CA ALA A 120 -3.98 4.90 -9.42
C ALA A 120 -4.02 4.54 -7.93
N ASP A 121 -3.17 3.63 -7.51
CA ASP A 121 -3.13 3.17 -6.13
C ASP A 121 -1.73 2.63 -5.79
N VAL A 122 -0.98 3.45 -5.08
CA VAL A 122 0.36 3.08 -4.58
C VAL A 122 0.34 2.59 -3.13
N GLY A 123 -0.85 2.49 -2.53
CA GLY A 123 -1.03 2.18 -1.11
C GLY A 123 -1.62 0.79 -0.83
N PHE A 124 -1.90 -0.04 -1.83
CA PHE A 124 -2.55 -1.32 -1.60
C PHE A 124 -1.58 -2.44 -1.16
N GLY A 125 -0.28 -2.18 -1.24
CA GLY A 125 0.77 -3.10 -0.79
C GLY A 125 1.05 -4.27 -1.75
N ASN A 126 0.02 -4.89 -2.31
CA ASN A 126 0.13 -6.00 -3.27
C ASN A 126 -0.71 -5.79 -4.54
N GLY A 127 -0.99 -4.53 -4.88
CA GLY A 127 -1.75 -4.15 -6.07
C GLY A 127 -0.94 -4.14 -7.37
N PHE A 128 -1.46 -3.38 -8.33
CA PHE A 128 -0.90 -3.26 -9.69
C PHE A 128 0.24 -2.24 -9.77
N LEU A 129 1.23 -2.49 -10.65
CA LEU A 129 2.39 -1.60 -10.85
C LEU A 129 2.10 -0.36 -11.69
N VAL A 130 1.08 -0.38 -12.53
CA VAL A 130 0.77 0.72 -13.44
C VAL A 130 -0.69 1.14 -13.33
N PRO A 131 -0.97 2.44 -13.27
CA PRO A 131 -2.34 2.94 -13.26
C PRO A 131 -3.15 2.41 -14.44
N THR A 132 -4.42 2.12 -14.22
CA THR A 132 -5.30 1.59 -15.25
C THR A 132 -6.40 2.59 -15.59
N PRO A 133 -6.81 2.73 -16.87
CA PRO A 133 -8.03 3.47 -17.21
C PRO A 133 -9.22 2.94 -16.40
N LEU A 134 -10.10 3.85 -15.97
CA LEU A 134 -11.32 3.48 -15.25
C LEU A 134 -12.35 2.90 -16.21
N ARG A 135 -12.12 1.68 -16.65
CA ARG A 135 -12.97 0.91 -17.57
C ARG A 135 -13.18 -0.51 -17.05
N GLU A 136 -14.37 -1.07 -17.29
CA GLU A 136 -14.60 -2.49 -16.99
C GLU A 136 -13.71 -3.38 -17.86
N GLY A 137 -13.22 -4.46 -17.26
CA GLY A 137 -12.40 -5.44 -17.94
C GLY A 137 -11.29 -6.01 -17.09
N THR A 138 -10.51 -6.88 -17.70
CA THR A 138 -9.26 -7.40 -17.13
C THR A 138 -8.07 -6.63 -17.68
N PHE A 139 -7.05 -6.46 -16.85
CA PHE A 139 -5.77 -5.89 -17.27
C PHE A 139 -4.61 -6.63 -16.60
N ASN A 140 -3.45 -6.60 -17.24
CA ASN A 140 -2.23 -7.24 -16.76
C ASN A 140 -1.14 -6.19 -16.62
N ASP A 141 -0.36 -6.26 -15.55
CA ASP A 141 0.73 -5.31 -15.28
C ASP A 141 2.14 -5.88 -15.59
N GLY A 142 2.16 -7.01 -16.29
CA GLY A 142 3.39 -7.77 -16.60
C GLY A 142 3.72 -8.84 -15.57
N ARG A 143 3.03 -8.85 -14.42
CA ARG A 143 3.23 -9.83 -13.33
C ARG A 143 1.96 -10.63 -13.04
N PHE A 144 0.82 -9.94 -12.93
CA PHE A 144 -0.45 -10.51 -12.51
C PHE A 144 -1.62 -9.95 -13.31
N ASP A 145 -2.73 -10.69 -13.31
CA ASP A 145 -4.00 -10.27 -13.88
C ASP A 145 -4.90 -9.65 -12.80
N PHE A 146 -5.51 -8.53 -13.15
CA PHE A 146 -6.45 -7.78 -12.34
C PHE A 146 -7.75 -7.56 -13.09
N LYS A 147 -8.82 -7.15 -12.38
CA LYS A 147 -10.09 -6.86 -13.02
C LYS A 147 -10.78 -5.67 -12.36
N LEU A 148 -11.46 -4.86 -13.19
CA LEU A 148 -12.42 -3.85 -12.76
C LEU A 148 -13.82 -4.22 -13.25
N THR A 149 -14.82 -4.04 -12.40
CA THR A 149 -16.25 -4.09 -12.78
C THR A 149 -16.97 -2.87 -12.24
N CYS A 150 -18.06 -2.48 -12.91
CA CYS A 150 -18.87 -1.35 -12.51
C CYS A 150 -20.32 -1.79 -12.33
N HIS A 151 -20.95 -1.36 -11.24
CA HIS A 151 -22.36 -1.54 -10.95
C HIS A 151 -22.99 -0.21 -10.55
N GLY A 152 -23.66 0.45 -11.49
CA GLY A 152 -24.16 1.81 -11.29
C GLY A 152 -23.03 2.80 -11.06
N LYS A 153 -22.98 3.45 -9.89
CA LYS A 153 -21.90 4.36 -9.50
C LYS A 153 -20.72 3.67 -8.80
N TYR A 154 -20.81 2.37 -8.54
CA TYR A 154 -19.83 1.64 -7.75
C TYR A 154 -18.94 0.77 -8.61
N TRP A 155 -17.63 0.88 -8.35
CA TRP A 155 -16.57 0.09 -8.95
C TRP A 155 -16.09 -0.95 -7.96
N ARG A 156 -15.70 -2.13 -8.48
CA ARG A 156 -14.99 -3.15 -7.73
C ARG A 156 -13.69 -3.47 -8.42
N PHE A 157 -12.60 -3.32 -7.69
CA PHE A 157 -11.29 -3.79 -8.06
C PHE A 157 -11.09 -5.21 -7.53
N TYR A 158 -10.78 -6.14 -8.43
CA TYR A 158 -10.37 -7.49 -8.10
C TYR A 158 -8.86 -7.60 -8.27
N ASN A 159 -8.18 -7.92 -7.18
CA ASN A 159 -6.75 -8.16 -7.17
C ASN A 159 -6.42 -9.53 -7.76
N HIS A 160 -5.12 -9.79 -7.98
CA HIS A 160 -4.64 -11.07 -8.49
C HIS A 160 -4.96 -12.24 -7.54
N ARG A 161 -4.99 -13.48 -8.07
CA ARG A 161 -5.44 -14.67 -7.33
C ARG A 161 -4.56 -15.07 -6.16
N GLU A 162 -3.26 -14.75 -6.20
CA GLU A 162 -2.28 -15.24 -5.23
C GLU A 162 -2.44 -14.64 -3.82
N ASN A 163 -2.94 -13.40 -3.72
CA ASN A 163 -3.15 -12.74 -2.43
C ASN A 163 -4.23 -11.64 -2.50
N GLY A 164 -5.29 -11.91 -3.22
CA GLY A 164 -6.18 -10.89 -3.72
C GLY A 164 -7.29 -10.46 -2.80
N ALA A 165 -7.05 -9.48 -1.93
CA ALA A 165 -8.13 -8.69 -1.38
C ALA A 165 -8.76 -7.83 -2.50
N THR A 166 -10.10 -7.74 -2.55
CA THR A 166 -10.83 -6.81 -3.40
C THR A 166 -11.12 -5.51 -2.64
N TYR A 167 -11.37 -4.42 -3.34
CA TYR A 167 -11.98 -3.25 -2.73
C TYR A 167 -13.05 -2.64 -3.63
N ASP A 168 -14.04 -2.03 -2.98
CA ASP A 168 -15.12 -1.28 -3.62
C ASP A 168 -14.90 0.22 -3.41
N PHE A 169 -15.24 1.02 -4.41
CA PHE A 169 -15.18 2.47 -4.36
C PHE A 169 -16.29 3.08 -5.24
N SER A 170 -16.67 4.32 -4.97
CA SER A 170 -17.51 5.11 -5.86
C SER A 170 -16.67 6.12 -6.63
N GLY A 171 -17.30 6.81 -7.60
CA GLY A 171 -16.66 7.96 -8.27
C GLY A 171 -16.63 9.23 -7.42
N GLU A 172 -17.11 9.19 -6.19
CA GLU A 172 -17.21 10.34 -5.30
C GLU A 172 -15.90 10.58 -4.56
N THR A 173 -15.49 11.85 -4.46
CA THR A 173 -14.32 12.25 -3.71
C THR A 173 -14.53 12.11 -2.21
N THR A 174 -13.46 11.86 -1.48
CA THR A 174 -13.45 11.88 -0.01
C THR A 174 -12.58 13.03 0.50
N ASP A 175 -12.87 13.55 1.68
CA ASP A 175 -12.11 14.60 2.32
C ASP A 175 -11.06 14.06 3.31
N LEU A 176 -10.16 14.94 3.74
CA LEU A 176 -9.08 14.58 4.67
C LEU A 176 -9.59 14.23 6.07
N GLU A 177 -10.71 14.79 6.51
CA GLU A 177 -11.31 14.48 7.82
C GLU A 177 -11.81 13.03 7.86
N THR A 178 -12.53 12.61 6.82
CA THR A 178 -12.99 11.24 6.65
C THR A 178 -11.81 10.24 6.56
N ILE A 179 -10.75 10.62 5.84
CA ILE A 179 -9.52 9.82 5.73
C ILE A 179 -8.83 9.69 7.09
N ASP A 180 -8.70 10.78 7.86
CA ASP A 180 -8.06 10.75 9.19
C ASP A 180 -8.88 9.93 10.19
N ALA A 181 -10.21 10.02 10.15
CA ALA A 181 -11.08 9.18 10.97
C ALA A 181 -10.88 7.69 10.67
N ALA A 182 -10.80 7.31 9.40
CA ALA A 182 -10.51 5.94 8.97
C ALA A 182 -9.11 5.48 9.40
N ASN A 183 -8.11 6.34 9.24
CA ASN A 183 -6.73 6.12 9.66
C ASN A 183 -6.64 5.83 11.17
N ARG A 184 -7.26 6.67 12.00
CA ARG A 184 -7.31 6.48 13.46
C ARG A 184 -8.03 5.19 13.83
N SER A 185 -9.19 4.93 13.23
CA SER A 185 -9.96 3.71 13.49
C SER A 185 -9.14 2.45 13.18
N LEU A 186 -8.51 2.37 12.01
CA LEU A 186 -7.67 1.24 11.62
C LEU A 186 -6.41 1.09 12.48
N ALA A 187 -5.87 2.20 13.01
CA ALA A 187 -4.67 2.16 13.82
C ALA A 187 -4.94 1.77 15.29
N THR A 188 -6.18 1.92 15.79
CA THR A 188 -6.46 1.79 17.24
C THR A 188 -7.49 0.73 17.59
N THR A 189 -8.39 0.38 16.67
CA THR A 189 -9.45 -0.61 16.93
C THR A 189 -8.85 -2.02 17.09
N SER A 190 -9.18 -2.70 18.17
CA SER A 190 -8.65 -4.04 18.51
C SER A 190 -8.93 -5.09 17.42
N GLU A 191 -10.06 -4.97 16.72
CA GLU A 191 -10.49 -5.83 15.62
C GLU A 191 -9.79 -5.52 14.30
N SER A 192 -9.06 -4.41 14.22
CA SER A 192 -8.33 -4.05 13.01
C SER A 192 -7.29 -5.11 12.65
N PRO A 193 -7.27 -5.59 11.40
CA PRO A 193 -6.23 -6.53 10.97
C PRO A 193 -4.83 -5.94 11.09
N PHE A 194 -4.70 -4.62 11.00
CA PHE A 194 -3.42 -3.92 11.12
C PHE A 194 -2.93 -3.79 12.58
N VAL A 195 -3.84 -3.80 13.56
CA VAL A 195 -3.50 -3.89 14.98
C VAL A 195 -3.13 -5.34 15.36
N GLN A 196 -3.80 -6.32 14.74
CA GLN A 196 -3.60 -7.74 15.06
C GLN A 196 -2.41 -8.38 14.35
N THR A 197 -1.93 -7.78 13.24
CA THR A 197 -0.95 -8.42 12.35
C THR A 197 0.02 -7.41 11.78
N LEU A 198 1.33 -7.68 11.91
CA LEU A 198 2.34 -6.97 11.15
C LEU A 198 2.23 -7.36 9.67
N VAL A 199 2.24 -6.36 8.80
CA VAL A 199 2.32 -6.54 7.35
C VAL A 199 3.39 -5.61 6.80
N CYS A 200 4.38 -6.17 6.09
CA CYS A 200 5.23 -5.43 5.16
C CYS A 200 5.07 -6.04 3.77
N ALA A 201 5.07 -5.21 2.74
CA ALA A 201 4.99 -5.66 1.35
C ALA A 201 5.87 -4.77 0.46
N GLN A 202 6.59 -5.40 -0.45
CA GLN A 202 7.42 -4.73 -1.45
C GLN A 202 7.12 -5.34 -2.81
N LEU A 203 6.65 -4.54 -3.74
CA LEU A 203 6.52 -4.96 -5.12
C LEU A 203 7.89 -5.01 -5.80
N THR A 204 8.07 -5.97 -6.69
CA THR A 204 9.27 -6.12 -7.52
C THR A 204 8.88 -6.15 -9.00
N GLU A 205 9.88 -6.05 -9.88
CA GLU A 205 9.67 -6.13 -11.34
C GLU A 205 8.97 -7.42 -11.78
N HIS A 206 9.15 -8.52 -11.01
CA HIS A 206 8.72 -9.86 -11.38
C HIS A 206 7.79 -10.52 -10.37
N GLY A 207 7.34 -9.79 -9.34
CA GLY A 207 6.49 -10.36 -8.32
C GLY A 207 6.32 -9.44 -7.12
N MET A 208 6.37 -10.01 -5.93
CA MET A 208 6.29 -9.27 -4.67
C MET A 208 6.92 -10.05 -3.52
N THR A 209 7.37 -9.32 -2.51
CA THR A 209 7.80 -9.87 -1.21
C THR A 209 6.85 -9.39 -0.13
N THR A 210 6.38 -10.29 0.73
CA THR A 210 5.51 -9.93 1.86
C THR A 210 6.04 -10.52 3.15
N LEU A 211 5.93 -9.76 4.24
CA LEU A 211 6.16 -10.24 5.59
C LEU A 211 4.84 -10.14 6.36
N THR A 212 4.32 -11.27 6.81
CA THR A 212 3.13 -11.33 7.68
C THR A 212 3.55 -11.86 9.03
N ASN A 213 3.55 -11.02 10.04
CA ASN A 213 4.20 -11.29 11.31
C ASN A 213 5.67 -11.70 11.09
N ALA A 214 6.04 -12.95 11.41
CA ALA A 214 7.39 -13.47 11.19
C ALA A 214 7.55 -14.24 9.88
N ALA A 215 6.47 -14.47 9.09
CA ALA A 215 6.52 -15.25 7.86
C ALA A 215 6.80 -14.36 6.65
N LEU A 216 7.98 -14.51 6.08
CA LEU A 216 8.40 -13.90 4.81
C LEU A 216 7.95 -14.80 3.65
N ARG A 217 7.32 -14.21 2.63
CA ARG A 217 6.98 -14.87 1.38
C ARG A 217 7.48 -14.07 0.20
N VAL A 218 8.14 -14.75 -0.70
CA VAL A 218 8.59 -14.19 -1.97
C VAL A 218 7.78 -14.84 -3.08
N TYR A 219 6.98 -14.04 -3.77
CA TYR A 219 6.13 -14.48 -4.87
C TYR A 219 6.71 -14.07 -6.21
N SER A 220 6.69 -14.99 -7.15
CA SER A 220 6.87 -14.75 -8.58
C SER A 220 5.81 -15.55 -9.36
N PRO A 221 5.58 -15.27 -10.65
CA PRO A 221 4.60 -16.03 -11.45
C PRO A 221 4.83 -17.55 -11.46
N ALA A 222 6.05 -18.01 -11.22
CA ALA A 222 6.42 -19.42 -11.29
C ALA A 222 6.61 -20.08 -9.91
N HIS A 223 6.93 -19.31 -8.87
CA HIS A 223 7.33 -19.86 -7.57
C HIS A 223 6.87 -18.98 -6.38
N MET A 224 6.61 -19.66 -5.28
CA MET A 224 6.45 -19.01 -3.97
C MET A 224 7.39 -19.70 -2.98
N ASN A 225 8.26 -18.90 -2.35
CA ASN A 225 9.12 -19.33 -1.26
C ASN A 225 8.61 -18.74 0.06
N GLU A 226 8.64 -19.53 1.13
CA GLU A 226 8.29 -19.09 2.48
C GLU A 226 9.44 -19.40 3.44
N GLU A 227 9.85 -18.41 4.24
CA GLU A 227 10.72 -18.57 5.40
C GLU A 227 10.14 -17.81 6.60
N SER A 228 10.57 -18.14 7.82
CA SER A 228 10.12 -17.42 9.01
C SER A 228 11.29 -16.96 9.86
N ALA A 229 11.21 -15.74 10.36
CA ALA A 229 12.13 -15.25 11.37
C ALA A 229 11.98 -16.10 12.65
N SER A 230 13.08 -16.60 13.17
CA SER A 230 13.15 -17.39 14.39
C SER A 230 13.74 -16.62 15.58
N SER A 231 14.39 -15.49 15.33
CA SER A 231 15.00 -14.62 16.32
C SER A 231 14.87 -13.15 15.91
N HIS A 232 15.16 -12.24 16.84
CA HIS A 232 15.20 -10.79 16.60
C HIS A 232 16.19 -10.44 15.48
N GLU A 233 17.38 -11.02 15.50
CA GLU A 233 18.42 -10.77 14.50
C GLU A 233 17.97 -11.22 13.10
N SER A 234 17.32 -12.37 13.00
CA SER A 234 16.76 -12.84 11.71
C SER A 234 15.62 -11.97 11.23
N PHE A 235 14.80 -11.44 12.14
CA PHE A 235 13.73 -10.50 11.82
C PHE A 235 14.28 -9.16 11.30
N GLU A 236 15.29 -8.57 11.97
CA GLU A 236 15.94 -7.35 11.49
C GLU A 236 16.61 -7.55 10.13
N ARG A 237 17.28 -8.69 9.95
CA ARG A 237 17.87 -9.05 8.65
C ARG A 237 16.80 -9.07 7.55
N ILE A 238 15.65 -9.71 7.80
CA ILE A 238 14.53 -9.74 6.84
C ILE A 238 14.04 -8.34 6.52
N LEU A 239 13.81 -7.49 7.52
CA LEU A 239 13.37 -6.11 7.30
C LEU A 239 14.36 -5.31 6.46
N ARG A 240 15.64 -5.42 6.76
CA ARG A 240 16.71 -4.69 6.05
C ARG A 240 16.89 -5.19 4.61
N GLU A 241 17.01 -6.51 4.41
CA GLU A 241 17.35 -7.08 3.11
C GLU A 241 16.19 -7.08 2.12
N ASN A 242 14.95 -7.28 2.61
CA ASN A 242 13.79 -7.42 1.72
C ASN A 242 12.95 -6.14 1.59
N PHE A 243 13.05 -5.23 2.56
CA PHE A 243 12.22 -4.01 2.59
C PHE A 243 13.04 -2.73 2.76
N THR A 244 14.38 -2.83 2.87
CA THR A 244 15.27 -1.69 3.16
C THR A 244 14.87 -0.92 4.43
N LEU A 245 14.27 -1.60 5.40
CA LEU A 245 13.78 -0.99 6.63
C LEU A 245 14.76 -1.19 7.79
N THR A 246 15.08 -0.09 8.47
CA THR A 246 15.77 -0.07 9.76
C THR A 246 14.84 0.56 10.79
N ILE A 247 14.62 -0.12 11.93
CA ILE A 247 13.64 0.27 12.93
C ILE A 247 14.31 0.46 14.29
N ASP A 248 14.25 1.67 14.84
CA ASP A 248 14.90 2.04 16.10
C ASP A 248 14.38 1.23 17.32
N ARG A 249 13.12 0.75 17.26
CA ARG A 249 12.46 -0.05 18.32
C ARG A 249 12.22 -1.49 17.88
N SER A 250 13.15 -2.06 17.12
CA SER A 250 13.01 -3.39 16.52
C SER A 250 12.81 -4.52 17.54
N GLU A 251 13.44 -4.46 18.72
CA GLU A 251 13.28 -5.46 19.78
C GLU A 251 11.85 -5.47 20.35
N ALA A 252 11.28 -4.29 20.64
CA ALA A 252 9.89 -4.17 21.07
C ALA A 252 8.91 -4.65 19.99
N LEU A 253 9.19 -4.33 18.73
CA LEU A 253 8.43 -4.80 17.59
C LEU A 253 8.51 -6.33 17.48
N TRP A 254 9.70 -6.91 17.57
CA TRP A 254 9.89 -8.36 17.50
C TRP A 254 9.15 -9.10 18.60
N THR A 255 9.21 -8.64 19.85
CA THR A 255 8.48 -9.25 20.97
C THR A 255 6.99 -9.39 20.66
N ARG A 256 6.37 -8.33 20.15
CA ARG A 256 4.96 -8.33 19.74
C ARG A 256 4.70 -9.26 18.56
N VAL A 257 5.52 -9.16 17.52
CA VAL A 257 5.39 -9.92 16.26
C VAL A 257 5.55 -11.42 16.49
N ALA A 258 6.51 -11.84 17.32
CA ALA A 258 6.73 -13.24 17.66
C ALA A 258 5.50 -13.86 18.37
N ASP A 259 4.87 -13.11 19.27
CA ASP A 259 3.64 -13.56 19.93
C ASP A 259 2.44 -13.61 19.00
N GLN A 260 2.29 -12.65 18.11
CA GLN A 260 1.27 -12.66 17.05
C GLN A 260 1.47 -13.86 16.13
N HIS A 261 2.72 -14.13 15.74
CA HIS A 261 3.07 -15.26 14.86
C HIS A 261 2.73 -16.61 15.51
N LYS A 262 3.05 -16.81 16.77
CA LYS A 262 2.65 -18.02 17.52
C LYS A 262 1.13 -18.22 17.54
N ARG A 263 0.35 -17.15 17.76
CA ARG A 263 -1.12 -17.22 17.72
C ARG A 263 -1.63 -17.54 16.32
N TRP A 264 -1.06 -16.96 15.29
CA TRP A 264 -1.40 -17.20 13.90
C TRP A 264 -1.12 -18.64 13.48
N LEU A 265 0.03 -19.22 13.84
CA LEU A 265 0.35 -20.61 13.59
C LEU A 265 -0.66 -21.58 14.25
N ARG A 266 -1.05 -21.31 15.51
CA ARG A 266 -2.05 -22.12 16.20
C ARG A 266 -3.42 -22.12 15.51
N LYS A 267 -3.85 -21.01 14.92
CA LYS A 267 -5.07 -20.92 14.13
C LYS A 267 -4.96 -21.76 12.84
N ARG A 268 -3.84 -21.66 12.15
CA ARG A 268 -3.57 -22.42 10.91
C ARG A 268 -3.61 -23.94 11.13
N ILE A 269 -3.03 -24.42 12.23
CA ILE A 269 -3.02 -25.86 12.58
C ILE A 269 -4.44 -26.36 12.93
N ARG A 270 -5.30 -25.50 13.48
CA ARG A 270 -6.67 -25.87 13.87
C ARG A 270 -7.68 -25.83 12.70
N GLY A 271 -7.29 -25.48 11.50
CA GLY A 271 -8.14 -25.56 10.30
C GLY A 271 -9.17 -24.43 10.16
N PHE A 272 -8.89 -23.26 10.71
CA PHE A 272 -9.71 -22.06 10.53
C PHE A 272 -8.94 -20.99 9.80
#